data_ff838a757b3e8d3937977a0f663378bd
#
_entry.id   ff838a757b3e8d3937977a0f663378bd
#
_cell.length_a   1.000
_cell.length_b   1.000
_cell.length_c   1.000
_cell.angle_alpha   90.00
_cell.angle_beta   90.00
_cell.angle_gamma   90.00
#
_symmetry.space_group_name_H-M   'P 1'
#
loop_
_entity.id
_entity.type
_entity.pdbx_description
1 polymer ?
#
loop_
_entity_poly.entity_id
_entity_poly.type
_entity_poly.pdbx_seq_one_letter_code
_entity_poly.pdbx_strand_id
1 'polypeptide(L)'
;MPSSKTSNSMLAKRVLISGKVQGVGFRYALADLARDMNIQGWCRNLPSGEVEVSIQGETLQVEKLLTWLSQGPPSAMVAQVMIEDQAILEPLLGKSIQTFEIRK
;
A
#
# COMPACT_ATOMS: atom_id res chain seq x y z
N MET A 1 -0.67 1.49 -30.33
CA MET A 1 -0.63 1.35 -29.71
C MET A 1 -0.15 1.09 -28.76
N PRO A 2 0.04 0.88 -28.65
CA PRO A 2 0.75 0.63 -27.63
C PRO A 2 0.28 0.64 -26.30
N SER A 3 -0.70 1.01 -26.08
CA SER A 3 -1.25 1.13 -24.79
C SER A 3 -1.17 -0.11 -23.96
N SER A 4 -1.11 -1.21 -24.56
CA SER A 4 -1.08 -2.43 -23.80
C SER A 4 0.16 -2.58 -22.96
N LYS A 5 1.14 -1.78 -23.24
CA LYS A 5 2.31 -1.90 -22.49
C LYS A 5 2.19 -1.43 -21.10
N THR A 6 1.33 -0.50 -20.83
CA THR A 6 1.22 0.03 -19.50
C THR A 6 0.70 -0.98 -18.53
N SER A 7 -0.04 -1.95 -18.99
CA SER A 7 -0.60 -2.91 -18.07
C SER A 7 0.48 -3.79 -17.43
N ASN A 8 1.68 -3.78 -17.98
CA ASN A 8 2.76 -4.56 -17.39
C ASN A 8 3.69 -3.74 -16.53
N SER A 9 3.39 -2.47 -16.38
CA SER A 9 4.23 -1.62 -15.56
C SER A 9 4.01 -1.90 -14.09
N MET A 10 5.09 -1.84 -13.37
CA MET A 10 5.05 -2.01 -11.93
C MET A 10 5.36 -0.68 -11.27
N LEU A 11 4.78 -0.47 -10.12
CA LEU A 11 4.96 0.74 -9.36
C LEU A 11 5.19 0.37 -7.91
N ALA A 12 6.12 1.03 -7.26
CA ALA A 12 6.38 0.82 -5.84
C ALA A 12 6.39 2.16 -5.13
N LYS A 13 5.72 2.24 -4.00
CA LYS A 13 5.61 3.47 -3.24
C LYS A 13 5.72 3.18 -1.75
N ARG A 14 6.29 4.13 -1.05
CA ARG A 14 6.28 4.13 0.40
C ARG A 14 5.40 5.28 0.84
N VAL A 15 4.52 5.04 1.78
CA VAL A 15 3.51 6.00 2.17
C VAL A 15 3.50 6.16 3.69
N LEU A 16 3.44 7.40 4.15
CA LEU A 16 3.26 7.70 5.56
C LEU A 16 1.93 8.41 5.72
N ILE A 17 1.10 7.88 6.60
CA ILE A 17 -0.25 8.38 6.77
C ILE A 17 -0.41 8.85 8.19
N SER A 18 -0.85 10.09 8.38
CA SER A 18 -1.06 10.66 9.69
C SER A 18 -2.51 11.02 9.89
N GLY A 19 -2.88 11.26 11.15
CA GLY A 19 -4.23 11.55 11.54
C GLY A 19 -4.72 10.50 12.52
N LYS A 20 -6.03 10.30 12.56
CA LYS A 20 -6.58 9.25 13.40
C LYS A 20 -6.60 7.98 12.57
N VAL A 21 -5.47 7.28 12.59
CA VAL A 21 -5.25 6.12 11.74
C VAL A 21 -4.83 4.86 12.49
N GLN A 22 -4.48 4.98 13.76
CA GLN A 22 -4.18 3.81 14.58
C GLN A 22 -5.35 3.50 15.48
N GLY A 23 -5.58 2.21 15.73
CA GLY A 23 -6.67 1.79 16.60
C GLY A 23 -8.03 1.87 15.96
N VAL A 24 -8.07 1.99 14.63
CA VAL A 24 -9.34 2.11 13.91
C VAL A 24 -9.50 1.06 12.83
N GLY A 25 -8.66 0.03 12.86
CA GLY A 25 -8.74 -1.04 11.87
C GLY A 25 -8.13 -0.70 10.53
N PHE A 26 -7.34 0.35 10.47
CA PHE A 26 -6.76 0.82 9.22
C PHE A 26 -5.90 -0.25 8.54
N ARG A 27 -5.00 -0.86 9.30
CA ARG A 27 -4.08 -1.85 8.72
C ARG A 27 -4.80 -3.09 8.22
N TYR A 28 -5.84 -3.51 8.94
CA TYR A 28 -6.60 -4.68 8.52
C TYR A 28 -7.39 -4.40 7.25
N ALA A 29 -8.02 -3.24 7.18
CA ALA A 29 -8.77 -2.87 5.97
C ALA A 29 -7.82 -2.74 4.78
N LEU A 30 -6.66 -2.14 5.00
CA LEU A 30 -5.66 -2.00 3.95
C LEU A 30 -5.18 -3.36 3.47
N ALA A 31 -4.88 -4.26 4.40
CA ALA A 31 -4.36 -5.57 4.01
C ALA A 31 -5.38 -6.35 3.19
N ASP A 32 -6.64 -6.30 3.59
CA ASP A 32 -7.67 -6.99 2.83
C ASP A 32 -7.77 -6.45 1.41
N LEU A 33 -7.76 -5.13 1.29
CA LEU A 33 -7.87 -4.51 -0.02
C LEU A 33 -6.65 -4.79 -0.88
N ALA A 34 -5.46 -4.69 -0.30
CA ALA A 34 -4.24 -4.92 -1.05
C ALA A 34 -4.18 -6.36 -1.56
N ARG A 35 -4.61 -7.31 -0.75
CA ARG A 35 -4.63 -8.71 -1.18
C ARG A 35 -5.60 -8.92 -2.33
N ASP A 36 -6.77 -8.30 -2.26
CA ASP A 36 -7.74 -8.39 -3.34
C ASP A 36 -7.20 -7.81 -4.63
N MET A 37 -6.33 -6.82 -4.53
CA MET A 37 -5.78 -6.13 -5.69
C MET A 37 -4.44 -6.71 -6.13
N ASN A 38 -3.99 -7.79 -5.51
CA ASN A 38 -2.70 -8.41 -5.80
C ASN A 38 -1.54 -7.43 -5.61
N ILE A 39 -1.64 -6.61 -4.60
CA ILE A 39 -0.58 -5.68 -4.26
C ILE A 39 0.25 -6.29 -3.13
N GLN A 40 1.55 -6.29 -3.31
CA GLN A 40 2.48 -6.83 -2.33
C GLN A 40 2.97 -5.72 -1.42
N GLY A 41 3.40 -6.09 -0.25
CA GLY A 41 4.01 -5.13 0.63
C GLY A 41 3.67 -5.38 2.08
N TRP A 42 3.65 -4.29 2.85
CA TRP A 42 3.40 -4.40 4.28
C TRP A 42 2.98 -3.04 4.82
N CYS A 43 2.42 -3.07 6.01
CA CYS A 43 2.13 -1.84 6.73
C CYS A 43 2.40 -2.06 8.20
N ARG A 44 2.66 -0.97 8.91
CA ARG A 44 2.89 -1.03 10.35
C ARG A 44 2.56 0.30 11.00
N ASN A 45 2.24 0.24 12.27
CA ASN A 45 2.07 1.45 13.06
C ASN A 45 3.44 1.93 13.50
N LEU A 46 3.64 3.24 13.46
CA LEU A 46 4.86 3.84 13.99
C LEU A 46 4.60 4.44 15.36
N PRO A 47 5.65 4.57 16.18
CA PRO A 47 5.47 5.21 17.50
C PRO A 47 4.93 6.63 17.41
N SER A 48 5.14 7.29 16.28
CA SER A 48 4.67 8.64 16.06
C SER A 48 3.15 8.75 15.94
N GLY A 49 2.47 7.63 15.77
CA GLY A 49 1.04 7.64 15.50
C GLY A 49 0.71 7.44 14.04
N GLU A 50 1.71 7.51 13.19
CA GLU A 50 1.51 7.32 11.77
C GLU A 50 1.41 5.85 11.41
N VAL A 51 0.85 5.58 10.21
CA VAL A 51 0.90 4.26 9.62
C VAL A 51 1.87 4.33 8.45
N GLU A 52 2.83 3.44 8.43
CA GLU A 52 3.79 3.35 7.34
C GLU A 52 3.37 2.20 6.43
N VAL A 53 3.42 2.44 5.13
CA VAL A 53 2.96 1.48 4.13
C VAL A 53 4.03 1.35 3.04
N SER A 54 4.31 0.13 2.65
CA SER A 54 5.17 -0.14 1.50
C SER A 54 4.35 -0.99 0.55
N ILE A 55 4.15 -0.54 -0.67
CA ILE A 55 3.32 -1.26 -1.63
C ILE A 55 4.00 -1.31 -2.98
N GLN A 56 3.79 -2.42 -3.67
CA GLN A 56 4.20 -2.52 -5.06
C GLN A 56 3.26 -3.47 -5.78
N GLY A 57 3.05 -3.18 -7.05
CA GLY A 57 2.17 -3.97 -7.86
C GLY A 57 1.99 -3.29 -9.20
N GLU A 58 0.99 -3.74 -9.92
CA GLU A 58 0.65 -3.15 -11.19
C GLU A 58 0.29 -1.70 -11.00
N THR A 59 0.77 -0.85 -11.89
CA THR A 59 0.63 0.59 -11.74
C THR A 59 -0.81 1.04 -11.45
N LEU A 60 -1.75 0.58 -12.25
CA LEU A 60 -3.13 1.01 -12.05
C LEU A 60 -3.68 0.60 -10.69
N GLN A 61 -3.31 -0.60 -10.25
CA GLN A 61 -3.79 -1.06 -8.96
C GLN A 61 -3.18 -0.25 -7.82
N VAL A 62 -1.88 0.04 -7.92
CA VAL A 62 -1.22 0.82 -6.90
C VAL A 62 -1.83 2.22 -6.83
N GLU A 63 -2.12 2.82 -7.97
CA GLU A 63 -2.73 4.15 -7.99
C GLU A 63 -4.11 4.15 -7.34
N LYS A 64 -4.89 3.11 -7.58
CA LYS A 64 -6.19 2.99 -6.94
C LYS A 64 -6.05 2.86 -5.43
N LEU A 65 -5.07 2.08 -5.00
CA LEU A 65 -4.86 1.91 -3.57
C LEU A 65 -4.40 3.21 -2.93
N LEU A 66 -3.55 3.98 -3.61
CA LEU A 66 -3.11 5.27 -3.09
C LEU A 66 -4.30 6.21 -2.89
N THR A 67 -5.24 6.20 -3.80
CA THR A 67 -6.45 7.00 -3.66
C THR A 67 -7.23 6.58 -2.42
N TRP A 68 -7.36 5.27 -2.21
CA TRP A 68 -8.06 4.79 -1.02
C TRP A 68 -7.34 5.18 0.26
N LEU A 69 -6.00 5.14 0.23
CA LEU A 69 -5.22 5.49 1.42
C LEU A 69 -5.45 6.94 1.86
N SER A 70 -5.78 7.81 0.92
CA SER A 70 -6.02 9.20 1.27
C SER A 70 -7.32 9.38 2.06
N GLN A 71 -8.17 8.38 2.08
CA GLN A 71 -9.41 8.44 2.83
C GLN A 71 -9.42 7.45 3.98
N GLY A 72 -8.90 6.26 3.75
CA GLY A 72 -8.90 5.21 4.74
C GLY A 72 -10.29 4.62 4.95
N PRO A 73 -10.43 3.74 5.93
CA PRO A 73 -11.74 3.17 6.27
C PRO A 73 -12.61 4.20 6.97
N PRO A 74 -13.90 3.95 7.08
CA PRO A 74 -14.84 4.94 7.63
C PRO A 74 -14.50 5.41 9.03
N SER A 75 -13.86 4.57 9.82
CA SER A 75 -13.53 4.94 11.20
C SER A 75 -12.25 5.77 11.31
N ALA A 76 -11.54 5.94 10.23
CA ALA A 76 -10.29 6.69 10.24
C ALA A 76 -10.54 8.15 9.84
N MET A 77 -9.62 9.00 10.26
CA MET A 77 -9.60 10.39 9.81
C MET A 77 -8.19 10.69 9.37
N VAL A 78 -7.98 10.63 8.06
CA VAL A 78 -6.66 10.85 7.48
C VAL A 78 -6.41 12.34 7.40
N ALA A 79 -5.31 12.79 8.01
CA ALA A 79 -4.95 14.20 8.00
C ALA A 79 -3.97 14.50 6.90
N GLN A 80 -3.02 13.60 6.66
CA GLN A 80 -1.98 13.85 5.69
C GLN A 80 -1.44 12.54 5.15
N VAL A 81 -1.08 12.55 3.87
CA VAL A 81 -0.49 11.39 3.22
C VAL A 81 0.78 11.87 2.53
N MET A 82 1.91 11.25 2.87
CA MET A 82 3.18 11.53 2.20
C MET A 82 3.54 10.32 1.38
N ILE A 83 3.77 10.52 0.10
CA ILE A 83 4.07 9.43 -0.82
C ILE A 83 5.46 9.62 -1.39
N GLU A 84 6.27 8.57 -1.32
CA GLU A 84 7.63 8.58 -1.84
C GLU A 84 7.78 7.46 -2.84
N ASP A 85 8.62 7.67 -3.82
CA ASP A 85 8.99 6.61 -4.74
C ASP A 85 9.85 5.61 -4.00
N GLN A 86 9.76 4.37 -4.42
CA GLN A 86 10.49 3.29 -3.80
C GLN A 86 10.95 2.33 -4.90
N ALA A 87 12.10 1.73 -4.69
CA ALA A 87 12.58 0.75 -5.63
C ALA A 87 11.70 -0.49 -5.59
N ILE A 88 11.48 -1.07 -6.74
CA ILE A 88 10.71 -2.30 -6.83
C ILE A 88 11.57 -3.43 -6.31
N LEU A 89 11.01 -4.18 -5.36
CA LEU A 89 11.70 -5.32 -4.80
C LEU A 89 11.32 -6.54 -5.61
N GLU A 90 12.32 -7.12 -6.23
CA GLU A 90 12.08 -8.31 -7.01
C GLU A 90 11.83 -9.48 -6.08
N PRO A 91 10.88 -10.32 -6.39
CA PRO A 91 10.71 -11.52 -5.59
C PRO A 91 11.92 -12.40 -5.78
N LEU A 92 12.30 -13.06 -4.72
CA LEU A 92 13.41 -14.00 -4.81
C LEU A 92 12.97 -15.17 -5.65
N LEU A 93 13.92 -15.74 -6.35
CA LEU A 93 13.63 -16.87 -7.19
C LEU A 93 12.96 -17.98 -6.41
N GLY A 94 11.91 -18.52 -6.96
CA GLY A 94 11.21 -19.59 -6.33
C GLY A 94 10.28 -19.17 -5.22
N LYS A 95 10.33 -17.93 -4.85
CA LYS A 95 9.44 -17.44 -3.83
C LYS A 95 8.25 -16.84 -4.48
N SER A 96 7.12 -17.18 -4.00
CA SER A 96 5.92 -16.58 -4.54
C SER A 96 5.21 -15.83 -3.45
N ILE A 97 5.96 -15.14 -2.65
CA ILE A 97 5.38 -14.36 -1.62
C ILE A 97 4.77 -13.15 -2.22
N GLN A 98 3.51 -13.19 -2.32
CA GLN A 98 2.83 -12.16 -3.03
C GLN A 98 1.79 -11.50 -2.18
N THR A 99 1.87 -11.69 -0.89
CA THR A 99 0.82 -11.19 -0.06
C THR A 99 1.22 -9.89 0.57
N PHE A 100 0.25 -9.25 1.17
CA PHE A 100 0.45 -8.05 1.95
C PHE A 100 0.47 -8.42 3.42
N GLU A 101 1.44 -7.91 4.16
CA GLU A 101 1.63 -8.25 5.56
C GLU A 101 1.34 -7.09 6.47
N ILE A 102 0.82 -7.40 7.64
CA ILE A 102 0.70 -6.41 8.72
C ILE A 102 1.86 -6.68 9.66
N ARG A 103 2.70 -5.69 9.86
CA ARG A 103 3.86 -5.79 10.74
C ARG A 103 3.66 -4.97 11.99
N LYS A 104 4.44 -5.27 12.97
CA LYS A 104 4.42 -4.51 14.22
C LYS A 104 5.36 -3.35 14.20
#